data_597b56aa76a9402e28bfd0f3b92e5f46
#
_entry.id   597b56aa76a9402e28bfd0f3b92e5f46
#
_cell.length_a   1.000
_cell.length_b   1.000
_cell.length_c   1.000
_cell.angle_alpha   90.00
_cell.angle_beta   90.00
_cell.angle_gamma   90.00
#
_symmetry.space_group_name_H-M   'P 1'
#
loop_
_entity.id
_entity.type
_entity.pdbx_description
1 polymer ?
#
loop_
_entity_poly.entity_id
_entity_poly.type
_entity_poly.pdbx_seq_one_letter_code
_entity_poly.pdbx_strand_id
1 'polypeptide(L)'
;MSNIRITKQFSFETGHALYGYDGKCKNVHGHSYKLSVTVIGQPITDTSNVKFGMVIDFSDLKKIVKEEIVDVFDHATVFNQNTPHIELANELKERGHHVILVDYQPTSENMVIDFAQKIKNRLPQNIALHSLKLQETETSFAEWYASDNS
;
A
#
# COMPACT_ATOMS: atom_id res chain seq x y z
N MET A 1 22.73 11.39 17.80
CA MET A 1 22.25 10.27 16.95
C MET A 1 21.24 10.83 15.96
N SER A 2 21.41 10.50 14.71
CA SER A 2 20.54 11.05 13.66
C SER A 2 19.41 10.07 13.32
N ASN A 3 18.23 10.61 13.14
CA ASN A 3 17.12 9.88 12.53
C ASN A 3 17.20 10.04 11.02
N ILE A 4 17.21 8.94 10.33
CA ILE A 4 17.31 8.90 8.87
C ILE A 4 16.06 8.28 8.28
N ARG A 5 15.56 8.88 7.22
CA ARG A 5 14.48 8.33 6.42
C ARG A 5 15.07 7.50 5.30
N ILE A 6 14.51 6.32 5.09
CA ILE A 6 14.80 5.53 3.90
C ILE A 6 13.51 5.24 3.18
N THR A 7 13.58 5.19 1.86
CA THR A 7 12.41 5.00 1.01
C THR A 7 12.69 3.88 0.01
N LYS A 8 11.69 3.02 -0.17
CA LYS A 8 11.69 2.01 -1.22
C LYS A 8 10.43 2.16 -2.05
N GLN A 9 10.57 2.01 -3.36
CA GLN A 9 9.49 2.19 -4.32
C GLN A 9 9.08 0.85 -4.93
N PHE A 10 7.78 0.72 -5.20
CA PHE A 10 7.18 -0.48 -5.76
C PHE A 10 6.19 -0.10 -6.85
N SER A 11 5.97 -1.00 -7.80
CA SER A 11 4.96 -0.83 -8.84
C SER A 11 4.06 -2.06 -8.90
N PHE A 12 2.77 -1.85 -9.10
CA PHE A 12 1.81 -2.94 -9.28
C PHE A 12 0.60 -2.45 -10.06
N GLU A 13 -0.05 -3.38 -10.73
CA GLU A 13 -1.21 -3.12 -11.58
C GLU A 13 -2.47 -3.56 -10.83
N THR A 14 -3.41 -2.64 -10.60
CA THR A 14 -4.62 -2.95 -9.84
C THR A 14 -5.83 -2.28 -10.47
N GLY A 15 -6.91 -3.04 -10.59
CA GLY A 15 -8.19 -2.52 -11.02
C GLY A 15 -9.09 -2.18 -9.85
N HIS A 16 -10.02 -1.29 -10.06
CA HIS A 16 -11.03 -0.92 -9.07
C HIS A 16 -12.26 -0.29 -9.73
N ALA A 17 -13.31 -0.10 -8.94
CA ALA A 17 -14.48 0.64 -9.35
C ALA A 17 -15.06 1.39 -8.15
N LEU A 18 -15.53 2.61 -8.39
CA LEU A 18 -16.12 3.46 -7.35
C LEU A 18 -17.63 3.46 -7.47
N TYR A 19 -18.29 2.64 -6.67
CA TYR A 19 -19.76 2.53 -6.71
C TYR A 19 -20.41 3.85 -6.30
N GLY A 20 -21.38 4.30 -7.10
CA GLY A 20 -22.13 5.53 -6.81
C GLY A 20 -21.43 6.82 -7.23
N TYR A 21 -20.22 6.73 -7.75
CA TYR A 21 -19.53 7.90 -8.27
C TYR A 21 -20.19 8.38 -9.58
N ASP A 22 -20.24 9.67 -9.81
CA ASP A 22 -20.89 10.27 -10.99
C ASP A 22 -19.95 10.44 -12.18
N GLY A 23 -18.65 10.18 -12.02
CA GLY A 23 -17.65 10.27 -13.07
C GLY A 23 -17.29 8.91 -13.66
N LYS A 24 -16.28 8.91 -14.53
CA LYS A 24 -15.82 7.71 -15.25
C LYS A 24 -15.31 6.60 -14.34
N CYS A 25 -14.80 6.96 -13.14
CA CYS A 25 -14.23 5.99 -12.19
C CYS A 25 -15.29 5.07 -11.57
N LYS A 26 -16.57 5.27 -11.82
CA LYS A 26 -17.62 4.30 -11.45
C LYS A 26 -17.46 2.98 -12.20
N ASN A 27 -16.85 3.02 -13.38
CA ASN A 27 -16.60 1.83 -14.19
C ASN A 27 -15.39 1.05 -13.68
N VAL A 28 -15.38 -0.25 -13.92
CA VAL A 28 -14.20 -1.07 -13.64
C VAL A 28 -13.06 -0.63 -14.56
N HIS A 29 -11.95 -0.23 -13.98
CA HIS A 29 -10.76 0.21 -14.71
C HIS A 29 -9.53 -0.04 -13.84
N GLY A 30 -8.35 0.16 -14.38
CA GLY A 30 -7.11 -0.09 -13.67
C GLY A 30 -6.08 1.00 -13.85
N HIS A 31 -5.09 0.97 -12.96
CA HIS A 31 -3.96 1.89 -12.96
C HIS A 31 -2.66 1.14 -12.74
N SER A 32 -1.59 1.73 -13.23
CA SER A 32 -0.22 1.34 -12.88
C SER A 32 0.17 2.15 -11.64
N TYR A 33 -0.06 1.55 -10.48
CA TYR A 33 0.24 2.22 -9.21
C TYR A 33 1.73 2.21 -8.92
N LYS A 34 2.21 3.31 -8.35
CA LYS A 34 3.55 3.40 -7.76
C LYS A 34 3.40 3.72 -6.28
N LEU A 35 3.99 2.88 -5.45
CA LEU A 35 3.96 3.05 -4.00
C LEU A 35 5.35 3.35 -3.49
N SER A 36 5.50 4.48 -2.80
CA SER A 36 6.73 4.83 -2.09
C SER A 36 6.49 4.64 -0.60
N VAL A 37 7.33 3.83 0.04
CA VAL A 37 7.24 3.56 1.47
C VAL A 37 8.46 4.16 2.14
N THR A 38 8.24 5.10 3.06
CA THR A 38 9.30 5.77 3.81
C THR A 38 9.22 5.41 5.28
N VAL A 39 10.29 4.86 5.80
CA VAL A 39 10.45 4.56 7.22
C VAL A 39 11.55 5.43 7.81
N ILE A 40 11.51 5.62 9.13
CA ILE A 40 12.47 6.45 9.84
C ILE A 40 13.01 5.70 11.06
N GLY A 41 14.30 5.87 11.30
CA GLY A 41 14.95 5.26 12.45
C GLY A 41 16.41 5.71 12.53
N GLN A 42 17.12 5.14 13.47
CA GLN A 42 18.55 5.41 13.63
C GLN A 42 19.35 4.26 13.03
N PRO A 43 20.46 4.56 12.34
CA PRO A 43 21.37 3.51 11.87
C PRO A 43 21.88 2.68 13.04
N ILE A 44 21.95 1.38 12.87
CA ILE A 44 22.46 0.44 13.86
C ILE A 44 23.92 0.76 14.14
N THR A 45 24.26 0.95 15.41
CA THR A 45 25.63 1.30 15.85
C THR A 45 26.41 0.12 16.38
N ASP A 46 25.77 -1.01 16.64
CA ASP A 46 26.42 -2.24 17.07
C ASP A 46 27.26 -2.83 15.94
N THR A 47 28.56 -2.76 16.05
CA THR A 47 29.51 -3.22 15.03
C THR A 47 29.50 -4.73 14.83
N SER A 48 28.96 -5.49 15.78
CA SER A 48 28.81 -6.94 15.65
C SER A 48 27.54 -7.36 14.91
N ASN A 49 26.61 -6.42 14.69
CA ASN A 49 25.38 -6.68 13.94
C ASN A 49 25.69 -6.72 12.45
N VAL A 50 25.24 -7.77 11.77
CA VAL A 50 25.44 -7.90 10.31
C VAL A 50 24.76 -6.78 9.50
N LYS A 51 23.81 -6.08 10.11
CA LYS A 51 23.13 -4.92 9.49
C LYS A 51 23.70 -3.58 10.00
N PHE A 52 24.90 -3.60 10.57
CA PHE A 52 25.57 -2.39 11.07
C PHE A 52 25.56 -1.27 10.04
N GLY A 53 25.14 -0.09 10.48
CA GLY A 53 25.05 1.09 9.62
C GLY A 53 23.72 1.26 8.87
N MET A 54 22.83 0.29 8.95
CA MET A 54 21.51 0.36 8.32
C MET A 54 20.44 0.79 9.33
N VAL A 55 19.45 1.55 8.84
CA VAL A 55 18.20 1.78 9.58
C VAL A 55 17.41 0.50 9.60
N ILE A 56 17.18 -0.06 8.42
CA ILE A 56 16.62 -1.38 8.16
C ILE A 56 17.20 -1.84 6.83
N ASP A 57 17.41 -3.13 6.67
CA ASP A 57 17.82 -3.67 5.38
C ASP A 57 16.70 -3.45 4.35
N PHE A 58 17.04 -2.90 3.20
CA PHE A 58 16.06 -2.69 2.12
C PHE A 58 15.37 -3.97 1.70
N SER A 59 16.05 -5.12 1.79
CA SER A 59 15.42 -6.41 1.46
C SER A 59 14.38 -6.83 2.50
N ASP A 60 14.55 -6.47 3.75
CA ASP A 60 13.56 -6.73 4.81
C ASP A 60 12.32 -5.84 4.61
N LEU A 61 12.53 -4.58 4.28
CA LEU A 61 11.43 -3.67 3.97
C LEU A 61 10.68 -4.16 2.72
N LYS A 62 11.41 -4.58 1.69
CA LYS A 62 10.84 -5.13 0.47
C LYS A 62 9.94 -6.34 0.77
N LYS A 63 10.39 -7.24 1.62
CA LYS A 63 9.62 -8.43 1.99
C LYS A 63 8.29 -8.06 2.63
N ILE A 64 8.32 -7.14 3.59
CA ILE A 64 7.11 -6.68 4.27
C ILE A 64 6.11 -6.11 3.27
N VAL A 65 6.55 -5.18 2.43
CA VAL A 65 5.66 -4.48 1.50
C VAL A 65 5.14 -5.42 0.42
N LYS A 66 5.96 -6.31 -0.09
CA LYS A 66 5.54 -7.28 -1.09
C LYS A 66 4.50 -8.25 -0.53
N GLU A 67 4.74 -8.81 0.65
CA GLU A 67 3.82 -9.76 1.26
C GLU A 67 2.47 -9.12 1.63
N GLU A 68 2.49 -7.90 2.16
CA GLU A 68 1.28 -7.23 2.63
C GLU A 68 0.50 -6.53 1.51
N ILE A 69 1.17 -6.03 0.50
CA ILE A 69 0.55 -5.15 -0.50
C ILE A 69 0.76 -5.64 -1.92
N VAL A 70 2.01 -5.64 -2.40
CA VAL A 70 2.27 -5.81 -3.83
C VAL A 70 1.77 -7.14 -4.36
N ASP A 71 2.12 -8.24 -3.69
CA ASP A 71 1.76 -9.59 -4.14
C ASP A 71 0.25 -9.86 -3.97
N VAL A 72 -0.41 -9.12 -3.08
CA VAL A 72 -1.85 -9.22 -2.86
C VAL A 72 -2.63 -8.44 -3.91
N PHE A 73 -2.21 -7.21 -4.20
CA PHE A 73 -2.97 -6.28 -5.04
C PHE A 73 -2.60 -6.34 -6.52
N ASP A 74 -1.39 -6.82 -6.85
CA ASP A 74 -0.96 -6.87 -8.24
C ASP A 74 -1.86 -7.80 -9.07
N HIS A 75 -2.39 -7.26 -10.16
CA HIS A 75 -3.33 -7.95 -11.07
C HIS A 75 -4.65 -8.34 -10.39
N ALA A 76 -5.01 -7.66 -9.32
CA ALA A 76 -6.31 -7.83 -8.65
C ALA A 76 -7.27 -6.71 -9.06
N THR A 77 -8.57 -6.97 -8.89
CA THR A 77 -9.60 -5.94 -8.94
C THR A 77 -10.21 -5.78 -7.56
N VAL A 78 -10.27 -4.54 -7.07
CA VAL A 78 -10.71 -4.21 -5.71
C VAL A 78 -12.12 -3.66 -5.75
N PHE A 79 -13.00 -4.25 -4.94
CA PHE A 79 -14.39 -3.81 -4.81
C PHE A 79 -14.76 -3.58 -3.36
N ASN A 80 -15.62 -2.59 -3.14
CA ASN A 80 -16.23 -2.39 -1.83
C ASN A 80 -17.35 -3.43 -1.63
N GLN A 81 -17.16 -4.35 -0.68
CA GLN A 81 -18.11 -5.43 -0.39
C GLN A 81 -19.43 -4.93 0.19
N ASN A 82 -19.47 -3.70 0.69
CA ASN A 82 -20.67 -3.10 1.30
C ASN A 82 -21.53 -2.39 0.25
N THR A 83 -21.38 -2.71 -1.01
CA THR A 83 -22.12 -2.14 -2.14
C THR A 83 -22.66 -3.27 -3.03
N PRO A 84 -23.59 -2.99 -3.96
CA PRO A 84 -24.02 -3.98 -4.94
C PRO A 84 -22.90 -4.57 -5.81
N HIS A 85 -21.71 -3.96 -5.85
CA HIS A 85 -20.55 -4.55 -6.52
C HIS A 85 -20.15 -5.92 -5.96
N ILE A 86 -20.62 -6.28 -4.77
CA ILE A 86 -20.34 -7.63 -4.20
C ILE A 86 -20.84 -8.75 -5.12
N GLU A 87 -21.93 -8.55 -5.83
CA GLU A 87 -22.48 -9.56 -6.76
C GLU A 87 -21.52 -9.78 -7.93
N LEU A 88 -21.06 -8.69 -8.54
CA LEU A 88 -20.07 -8.75 -9.62
C LEU A 88 -18.75 -9.37 -9.15
N ALA A 89 -18.29 -8.97 -7.98
CA ALA A 89 -17.07 -9.49 -7.39
C ALA A 89 -17.12 -11.00 -7.18
N ASN A 90 -18.22 -11.51 -6.66
CA ASN A 90 -18.42 -12.94 -6.44
C ASN A 90 -18.44 -13.71 -7.75
N GLU A 91 -19.08 -13.17 -8.78
CA GLU A 91 -19.12 -13.79 -10.10
C GLU A 91 -17.71 -13.86 -10.72
N LEU A 92 -16.93 -12.78 -10.61
CA LEU A 92 -15.57 -12.77 -11.10
C LEU A 92 -14.69 -13.80 -10.38
N LYS A 93 -14.87 -13.94 -9.05
CA LYS A 93 -14.16 -14.97 -8.28
C LYS A 93 -14.52 -16.37 -8.76
N GLU A 94 -15.80 -16.64 -8.98
CA GLU A 94 -16.26 -17.96 -9.47
C GLU A 94 -15.66 -18.28 -10.83
N ARG A 95 -15.41 -17.27 -11.65
CA ARG A 95 -14.79 -17.41 -12.98
C ARG A 95 -13.26 -17.43 -12.95
N GLY A 96 -12.66 -17.44 -11.75
CA GLY A 96 -11.22 -17.59 -11.59
C GLY A 96 -10.42 -16.30 -11.59
N HIS A 97 -11.07 -15.14 -11.52
CA HIS A 97 -10.37 -13.86 -11.46
C HIS A 97 -9.90 -13.53 -10.05
N HIS A 98 -8.78 -12.81 -9.96
CA HIS A 98 -8.24 -12.33 -8.68
C HIS A 98 -9.01 -11.09 -8.23
N VAL A 99 -9.81 -11.24 -7.20
CA VAL A 99 -10.67 -10.18 -6.65
C VAL A 99 -10.33 -9.94 -5.18
N ILE A 100 -10.25 -8.68 -4.79
CA ILE A 100 -10.09 -8.26 -3.40
C ILE A 100 -11.35 -7.54 -2.96
N LEU A 101 -11.92 -7.98 -1.84
CA LEU A 101 -13.04 -7.32 -1.20
C LEU A 101 -12.54 -6.49 -0.03
N VAL A 102 -12.90 -5.22 -0.04
CA VAL A 102 -12.58 -4.29 1.06
C VAL A 102 -13.87 -3.71 1.63
N ASP A 103 -13.79 -3.12 2.80
CA ASP A 103 -14.95 -2.53 3.49
C ASP A 103 -15.00 -1.00 3.35
N TYR A 104 -14.31 -0.48 2.34
CA TYR A 104 -14.21 0.95 2.06
C TYR A 104 -14.30 1.20 0.55
N GLN A 105 -14.58 2.45 0.16
CA GLN A 105 -14.49 2.84 -1.24
C GLN A 105 -13.04 2.79 -1.68
N PRO A 106 -12.67 1.99 -2.71
CA PRO A 106 -11.27 1.76 -3.05
C PRO A 106 -10.64 2.91 -3.84
N THR A 107 -10.68 4.10 -3.28
CA THR A 107 -9.95 5.27 -3.76
C THR A 107 -8.48 5.16 -3.36
N SER A 108 -7.62 5.95 -4.00
CA SER A 108 -6.21 6.03 -3.59
C SER A 108 -6.06 6.46 -2.14
N GLU A 109 -6.92 7.38 -1.69
CA GLU A 109 -6.92 7.87 -0.31
C GLU A 109 -7.18 6.74 0.69
N ASN A 110 -8.24 5.97 0.48
CA ASN A 110 -8.58 4.87 1.39
C ASN A 110 -7.60 3.70 1.28
N MET A 111 -7.11 3.44 0.07
CA MET A 111 -6.11 2.39 -0.13
C MET A 111 -4.80 2.71 0.59
N VAL A 112 -4.34 3.96 0.53
CA VAL A 112 -3.08 4.34 1.19
C VAL A 112 -3.22 4.29 2.72
N ILE A 113 -4.40 4.56 3.27
CA ILE A 113 -4.70 4.38 4.70
C ILE A 113 -4.58 2.90 5.08
N ASP A 114 -5.19 2.03 4.30
CA ASP A 114 -5.13 0.58 4.52
C ASP A 114 -3.69 0.07 4.44
N PHE A 115 -2.94 0.51 3.44
CA PHE A 115 -1.54 0.13 3.27
C PHE A 115 -0.68 0.57 4.45
N ALA A 116 -0.90 1.78 4.94
CA ALA A 116 -0.19 2.29 6.10
C ALA A 116 -0.40 1.42 7.33
N GLN A 117 -1.64 1.01 7.58
CA GLN A 117 -1.98 0.15 8.70
C GLN A 117 -1.28 -1.21 8.61
N LYS A 118 -1.29 -1.81 7.41
CA LYS A 118 -0.67 -3.12 7.17
C LYS A 118 0.84 -3.08 7.37
N ILE A 119 1.51 -2.06 6.84
CA ILE A 119 2.95 -1.93 6.96
C ILE A 119 3.34 -1.63 8.41
N LYS A 120 2.65 -0.68 9.04
CA LYS A 120 2.91 -0.28 10.42
C LYS A 120 2.90 -1.47 11.38
N ASN A 121 1.96 -2.41 11.18
CA ASN A 121 1.84 -3.59 12.03
C ASN A 121 2.99 -4.59 11.86
N ARG A 122 3.79 -4.48 10.80
CA ARG A 122 4.87 -5.41 10.48
C ARG A 122 6.27 -4.86 10.78
N LEU A 123 6.39 -3.55 11.02
CA LEU A 123 7.70 -2.94 11.25
C LEU A 123 8.28 -3.33 12.62
N PRO A 124 9.63 -3.49 12.71
CA PRO A 124 10.28 -3.67 14.01
C PRO A 124 10.03 -2.47 14.94
N GLN A 125 10.11 -2.70 16.25
CA GLN A 125 9.79 -1.68 17.27
C GLN A 125 10.58 -0.37 17.14
N ASN A 126 11.83 -0.46 16.70
CA ASN A 126 12.72 0.69 16.62
C ASN A 126 12.63 1.44 15.29
N ILE A 127 11.74 1.00 14.40
CA ILE A 127 11.54 1.60 13.08
C ILE A 127 10.10 2.10 13.01
N ALA A 128 9.92 3.37 12.63
CA ALA A 128 8.60 3.96 12.49
C ALA A 128 8.24 4.13 11.01
N LEU A 129 6.98 3.93 10.67
CA LEU A 129 6.46 4.32 9.38
C LEU A 129 6.36 5.84 9.35
N HIS A 130 7.08 6.47 8.44
CA HIS A 130 7.07 7.92 8.28
C HIS A 130 5.96 8.37 7.35
N SER A 131 5.91 7.80 6.17
CA SER A 131 4.93 8.20 5.15
C SER A 131 4.80 7.15 4.05
N LEU A 132 3.68 7.24 3.34
CA LEU A 132 3.43 6.51 2.11
C LEU A 132 2.98 7.50 1.04
N LYS A 133 3.38 7.22 -0.20
CA LYS A 133 2.87 7.93 -1.37
C LYS A 133 2.33 6.88 -2.35
N LEU A 134 1.04 6.96 -2.65
CA LEU A 134 0.41 6.08 -3.63
C LEU A 134 0.05 6.90 -4.87
N GLN A 135 0.83 6.71 -5.92
CA GLN A 135 0.60 7.37 -7.20
C GLN A 135 -0.34 6.53 -8.05
N GLU A 136 -1.47 7.10 -8.42
CA GLU A 136 -2.49 6.43 -9.23
C GLU A 136 -2.27 6.69 -10.72
N THR A 137 -1.96 7.95 -11.09
CA THR A 137 -1.63 8.36 -12.45
C THR A 137 -0.31 9.11 -12.44
N GLU A 138 0.19 9.49 -13.61
CA GLU A 138 1.43 10.28 -13.70
C GLU A 138 1.35 11.64 -13.00
N THR A 139 0.14 12.16 -12.81
CA THR A 139 -0.07 13.51 -12.26
C THR A 139 -0.81 13.53 -10.94
N SER A 140 -1.24 12.37 -10.40
CA SER A 140 -2.12 12.32 -9.24
C SER A 140 -1.65 11.26 -8.25
N PHE A 141 -1.55 11.65 -6.99
CA PHE A 141 -1.17 10.75 -5.91
C PHE A 141 -1.82 11.15 -4.60
N ALA A 142 -1.96 10.20 -3.70
CA ALA A 142 -2.36 10.42 -2.32
C ALA A 142 -1.18 10.12 -1.41
N GLU A 143 -1.04 10.90 -0.34
CA GLU A 143 0.01 10.70 0.65
C GLU A 143 -0.57 10.51 2.04
N TRP A 144 0.01 9.58 2.78
CA TRP A 144 -0.26 9.37 4.19
C TRP A 144 1.00 9.70 4.97
N TYR A 145 0.89 10.59 5.94
CA TYR A 145 2.00 10.97 6.84
C TYR A 145 1.62 10.63 8.26
N ALA A 146 2.52 9.97 9.00
CA ALA A 146 2.30 9.67 10.41
C ALA A 146 2.06 10.93 11.22
N SER A 147 2.77 12.02 10.90
CA SER A 147 2.65 13.31 11.59
C SER A 147 1.27 13.97 11.40
N ASP A 148 0.57 13.66 10.31
CA ASP A 148 -0.77 14.18 10.04
C ASP A 148 -1.84 13.39 10.80
N ASN A 149 -1.50 12.22 11.31
CA ASN A 149 -2.46 11.25 11.86
C ASN A 149 -2.12 10.83 13.30
N SER A 150 -1.31 11.59 13.98
CA SER A 150 -0.92 11.31 15.37
C SER A 150 -1.79 12.06 16.38
#